data_a53cd8a63fdb05cae9b6259e27de91a2
#
_entry.id   a53cd8a63fdb05cae9b6259e27de91a2
#
_cell.length_a   1.000
_cell.length_b   1.000
_cell.length_c   1.000
_cell.angle_alpha   90.00
_cell.angle_beta   90.00
_cell.angle_gamma   90.00
#
_symmetry.space_group_name_H-M   'P 1'
#
loop_
_entity.id
_entity.type
_entity.pdbx_description
1 polymer ?
#
loop_
_entity_poly.entity_id
_entity_poly.type
_entity_poly.pdbx_seq_one_letter_code
_entity_poly.pdbx_strand_id
1 'polypeptide(L)'
;MKAATQHQIQLGNRLVEYRVVRSRAARKLRIRVGPNGVEVVQPIERKSADISAFLDRNEDWILDQLRRVDRLRNVWRSEPRRVGEILFRGEPTKVRIESTHTRARGNRVDFIGGEIVVYRGPASRTPVGLSLETWLRRQARNEIEKHLTTVTARLKQGPRRLYVMGQRTKWGNCSARRNLSFNWRLILAPEFVLRYLVTHEAVHLAVPDHSAKFWLTVQSLCRETERAKQWLCASGHKLSADLAAPSGVSSML
;
A
#
# COMPACT_ATOMS: atom_id res chain seq x y z
N MET A 1 -3.27 8.28 20.09
CA MET A 1 -2.71 8.79 18.81
C MET A 1 -2.57 10.30 18.95
N LYS A 2 -1.35 10.87 19.00
CA LYS A 2 -1.18 12.33 18.99
C LYS A 2 -1.46 12.80 17.57
N ALA A 3 -2.38 13.77 17.43
CA ALA A 3 -2.68 14.44 16.18
C ALA A 3 -1.38 14.98 15.56
N ALA A 4 -1.11 14.62 14.31
CA ALA A 4 -0.01 15.22 13.56
C ALA A 4 -0.43 16.67 13.27
N THR A 5 0.28 17.62 13.83
CA THR A 5 0.04 19.05 13.58
C THR A 5 0.42 19.32 12.14
N GLN A 6 -0.54 19.83 11.37
CA GLN A 6 -0.35 20.21 9.98
C GLN A 6 0.16 21.66 9.96
N HIS A 7 1.22 21.89 9.24
CA HIS A 7 1.89 23.19 9.11
C HIS A 7 1.97 23.57 7.62
N GLN A 8 2.17 24.85 7.36
CA GLN A 8 2.38 25.38 6.02
C GLN A 8 3.67 26.17 5.97
N ILE A 9 4.36 26.13 4.84
CA ILE A 9 5.56 26.91 4.55
C ILE A 9 5.53 27.37 3.10
N GLN A 10 5.99 28.59 2.84
CA GLN A 10 6.20 29.09 1.49
C GLN A 10 7.57 28.64 1.01
N LEU A 11 7.63 27.84 -0.06
CA LEU A 11 8.87 27.43 -0.73
C LEU A 11 8.79 27.94 -2.17
N GLY A 12 9.64 28.91 -2.50
CA GLY A 12 9.54 29.65 -3.76
C GLY A 12 8.12 30.18 -4.00
N ASN A 13 7.55 29.85 -5.13
CA ASN A 13 6.18 30.27 -5.51
C ASN A 13 5.09 29.29 -5.06
N ARG A 14 5.41 28.30 -4.20
CA ARG A 14 4.47 27.26 -3.80
C ARG A 14 4.26 27.24 -2.29
N LEU A 15 2.99 27.31 -1.86
CA LEU A 15 2.61 27.04 -0.49
C LEU A 15 2.59 25.52 -0.29
N VAL A 16 3.43 25.01 0.62
CA VAL A 16 3.63 23.57 0.86
C VAL A 16 3.10 23.20 2.24
N GLU A 17 2.16 22.29 2.27
CA GLU A 17 1.72 21.67 3.51
C GLU A 17 2.69 20.61 3.97
N TYR A 18 3.07 20.62 5.25
CA TYR A 18 3.93 19.62 5.83
C TYR A 18 3.44 19.17 7.21
N ARG A 19 3.84 17.96 7.59
CA ARG A 19 3.58 17.42 8.93
C ARG A 19 4.88 17.04 9.61
N VAL A 20 4.94 17.20 10.94
CA VAL A 20 6.08 16.82 11.74
C VAL A 20 5.79 15.51 12.46
N VAL A 21 6.65 14.52 12.25
CA VAL A 21 6.58 13.21 12.89
C VAL A 21 7.78 13.03 13.81
N ARG A 22 7.53 12.90 15.11
CA ARG A 22 8.57 12.61 16.08
C ARG A 22 8.89 11.12 16.11
N SER A 23 10.17 10.77 16.04
CA SER A 23 10.65 9.39 15.98
C SER A 23 11.79 9.12 16.96
N ARG A 24 11.65 8.09 17.79
CA ARG A 24 12.74 7.59 18.67
C ARG A 24 13.89 6.96 17.89
N ALA A 25 13.60 6.40 16.73
CA ALA A 25 14.61 5.76 15.86
C ALA A 25 15.38 6.75 14.98
N ALA A 26 14.91 7.99 14.84
CA ALA A 26 15.58 8.99 14.06
C ALA A 26 16.73 9.62 14.86
N ARG A 27 17.92 9.70 14.28
CA ARG A 27 19.09 10.37 14.85
C ARG A 27 19.29 11.78 14.27
N LYS A 28 18.71 12.09 13.11
CA LYS A 28 18.82 13.37 12.39
C LYS A 28 17.45 13.76 11.83
N LEU A 29 17.27 15.06 11.57
CA LEU A 29 16.14 15.55 10.77
C LEU A 29 16.20 14.91 9.38
N ARG A 30 15.04 14.53 8.88
CA ARG A 30 14.86 13.98 7.52
C ARG A 30 13.60 14.53 6.91
N ILE A 31 13.66 14.86 5.62
CA ILE A 31 12.50 15.22 4.82
C ILE A 31 12.09 13.99 4.02
N ARG A 32 10.79 13.74 3.99
CA ARG A 32 10.17 12.75 3.12
C ARG A 32 9.14 13.48 2.27
N VAL A 33 9.22 13.32 0.96
CA VAL A 33 8.23 13.84 0.02
C VAL A 33 7.53 12.66 -0.64
N GLY A 34 6.23 12.68 -0.61
CA GLY A 34 5.42 11.61 -1.18
C GLY A 34 4.01 12.07 -1.56
N PRO A 35 3.14 11.14 -1.96
CA PRO A 35 1.78 11.47 -2.37
C PRO A 35 0.96 12.19 -1.30
N ASN A 36 1.28 12.00 -0.03
CA ASN A 36 0.59 12.64 1.09
C ASN A 36 1.22 13.99 1.50
N GLY A 37 2.07 14.57 0.63
CA GLY A 37 2.76 15.84 0.90
C GLY A 37 4.15 15.64 1.50
N VAL A 38 4.59 16.65 2.24
CA VAL A 38 5.90 16.70 2.88
C VAL A 38 5.79 16.27 4.34
N GLU A 39 6.71 15.40 4.76
CA GLU A 39 6.83 14.95 6.15
C GLU A 39 8.25 15.23 6.66
N VAL A 40 8.34 15.92 7.78
CA VAL A 40 9.60 16.11 8.49
C VAL A 40 9.68 15.13 9.65
N VAL A 41 10.64 14.21 9.58
CA VAL A 41 10.91 13.27 10.68
C VAL A 41 11.92 13.90 11.62
N GLN A 42 11.49 14.18 12.85
CA GLN A 42 12.29 14.81 13.90
C GLN A 42 12.66 13.79 14.99
N PRO A 43 13.93 13.71 15.41
CA PRO A 43 14.33 12.97 16.61
C PRO A 43 13.58 13.49 17.85
N ILE A 44 13.14 12.59 18.74
CA ILE A 44 12.43 13.00 19.97
C ILE A 44 13.33 13.83 20.88
N GLU A 45 14.61 13.55 20.91
CA GLU A 45 15.60 14.21 21.77
C GLU A 45 15.92 15.66 21.35
N ARG A 46 15.67 16.04 20.10
CA ARG A 46 15.86 17.40 19.59
C ARG A 46 14.58 18.22 19.72
N LYS A 47 14.42 18.93 20.84
CA LYS A 47 13.23 19.76 21.08
C LYS A 47 13.20 21.08 20.30
N SER A 48 14.33 21.62 19.85
CA SER A 48 14.44 22.95 19.24
C SER A 48 15.14 22.95 17.88
N ALA A 49 14.75 22.09 16.96
CA ALA A 49 15.23 22.20 15.60
C ALA A 49 14.36 23.23 14.84
N ASP A 50 14.99 24.23 14.23
CA ASP A 50 14.32 25.13 13.31
C ASP A 50 13.95 24.37 12.03
N ILE A 51 12.70 23.91 12.01
CA ILE A 51 12.17 23.11 10.90
C ILE A 51 11.98 23.98 9.67
N SER A 52 11.59 25.25 9.82
CA SER A 52 11.45 26.17 8.70
C SER A 52 12.78 26.38 7.99
N ALA A 53 13.81 26.77 8.72
CA ALA A 53 15.14 26.94 8.14
C ALA A 53 15.72 25.63 7.55
N PHE A 54 15.29 24.45 8.06
CA PHE A 54 15.69 23.18 7.48
C PHE A 54 14.96 22.90 6.16
N LEU A 55 13.68 23.26 6.06
CA LEU A 55 12.91 23.14 4.82
C LEU A 55 13.41 24.13 3.77
N ASP A 56 13.64 25.39 4.15
CA ASP A 56 14.16 26.43 3.25
C ASP A 56 15.50 26.03 2.63
N ARG A 57 16.44 25.52 3.43
CA ARG A 57 17.74 25.01 2.91
C ARG A 57 17.61 23.83 1.94
N ASN A 58 16.48 23.16 1.91
CA ASN A 58 16.21 22.03 1.03
C ASN A 58 15.10 22.33 0.02
N GLU A 59 14.77 23.61 -0.19
CA GLU A 59 13.67 24.09 -1.02
C GLU A 59 13.68 23.48 -2.42
N ASP A 60 14.78 23.65 -3.16
CA ASP A 60 14.89 23.16 -4.53
C ASP A 60 14.64 21.66 -4.64
N TRP A 61 15.23 20.90 -3.72
CA TRP A 61 15.05 19.46 -3.68
C TRP A 61 13.60 19.08 -3.36
N ILE A 62 12.94 19.76 -2.41
CA ILE A 62 11.54 19.51 -2.05
C ILE A 62 10.63 19.81 -3.26
N LEU A 63 10.83 20.96 -3.90
CA LEU A 63 10.03 21.37 -5.06
C LEU A 63 10.22 20.41 -6.24
N ASP A 64 11.43 19.93 -6.47
CA ASP A 64 11.68 18.92 -7.51
C ASP A 64 10.98 17.59 -7.22
N GLN A 65 11.07 17.11 -5.98
CA GLN A 65 10.36 15.90 -5.57
C GLN A 65 8.83 16.06 -5.68
N LEU A 66 8.27 17.22 -5.31
CA LEU A 66 6.84 17.50 -5.46
C LEU A 66 6.44 17.52 -6.94
N ARG A 67 7.22 18.19 -7.81
CA ARG A 67 6.99 18.14 -9.27
C ARG A 67 7.01 16.71 -9.81
N ARG A 68 7.94 15.88 -9.33
CA ARG A 68 7.99 14.46 -9.71
C ARG A 68 6.74 13.70 -9.26
N VAL A 69 6.28 13.90 -8.03
CA VAL A 69 5.06 13.28 -7.51
C VAL A 69 3.84 13.73 -8.32
N ASP A 70 3.72 15.02 -8.63
CA ASP A 70 2.59 15.56 -9.40
C ASP A 70 2.55 14.99 -10.83
N ARG A 71 3.71 14.87 -11.50
CA ARG A 71 3.80 14.20 -12.82
C ARG A 71 3.34 12.74 -12.73
N LEU A 72 3.81 12.00 -11.73
CA LEU A 72 3.41 10.60 -11.55
C LEU A 72 1.92 10.47 -11.25
N ARG A 73 1.35 11.37 -10.45
CA ARG A 73 -0.10 11.41 -10.18
C ARG A 73 -0.91 11.63 -11.45
N ASN A 74 -0.45 12.49 -12.35
CA ASN A 74 -1.14 12.74 -13.63
C ASN A 74 -1.09 11.52 -14.55
N VAL A 75 0.07 10.82 -14.62
CA VAL A 75 0.22 9.58 -15.39
C VAL A 75 -0.64 8.45 -14.84
N TRP A 76 -0.75 8.34 -13.51
CA TRP A 76 -1.51 7.29 -12.82
C TRP A 76 -2.86 7.80 -12.28
N ARG A 77 -3.42 8.83 -12.92
CA ARG A 77 -4.73 9.37 -12.56
C ARG A 77 -5.78 8.30 -12.87
N SER A 78 -6.28 7.66 -11.81
CA SER A 78 -7.47 6.83 -11.92
C SER A 78 -8.70 7.71 -11.83
N GLU A 79 -9.72 7.38 -12.62
CA GLU A 79 -11.05 7.96 -12.47
C GLU A 79 -11.55 7.86 -11.02
N PRO A 80 -12.34 8.85 -10.54
CA PRO A 80 -13.00 8.71 -9.25
C PRO A 80 -13.87 7.46 -9.28
N ARG A 81 -13.73 6.63 -8.25
CA ARG A 81 -14.54 5.41 -8.14
C ARG A 81 -16.01 5.76 -7.92
N ARG A 82 -16.87 4.99 -8.54
CA ARG A 82 -18.31 5.08 -8.34
C ARG A 82 -18.68 4.42 -7.01
N VAL A 83 -19.82 4.82 -6.47
CA VAL A 83 -20.40 4.17 -5.28
C VAL A 83 -20.60 2.67 -5.59
N GLY A 84 -20.16 1.81 -4.69
CA GLY A 84 -20.21 0.36 -4.87
C GLY A 84 -19.07 -0.25 -5.67
N GLU A 85 -18.01 0.50 -5.98
CA GLU A 85 -16.80 -0.02 -6.62
C GLU A 85 -15.62 -0.05 -5.64
N ILE A 86 -14.79 -1.07 -5.78
CA ILE A 86 -13.47 -1.15 -5.13
C ILE A 86 -12.39 -1.38 -6.18
N LEU A 87 -11.14 -1.08 -5.86
CA LEU A 87 -10.04 -1.56 -6.69
C LEU A 87 -9.87 -3.08 -6.48
N PHE A 88 -9.72 -3.80 -7.58
CA PHE A 88 -9.32 -5.20 -7.55
C PHE A 88 -8.34 -5.44 -8.69
N ARG A 89 -7.12 -5.89 -8.38
CA ARG A 89 -6.01 -6.04 -9.34
C ARG A 89 -5.69 -4.76 -10.15
N GLY A 90 -5.93 -3.60 -9.53
CA GLY A 90 -5.67 -2.29 -10.12
C GLY A 90 -6.84 -1.68 -10.89
N GLU A 91 -7.90 -2.44 -11.13
CA GLU A 91 -9.07 -2.02 -11.89
C GLU A 91 -10.26 -1.68 -10.98
N PRO A 92 -11.03 -0.62 -11.26
CA PRO A 92 -12.30 -0.38 -10.61
C PRO A 92 -13.24 -1.55 -10.86
N THR A 93 -13.67 -2.19 -9.78
CA THR A 93 -14.48 -3.41 -9.85
C THR A 93 -15.74 -3.22 -9.04
N LYS A 94 -16.89 -3.43 -9.66
CA LYS A 94 -18.19 -3.32 -9.02
C LYS A 94 -18.40 -4.45 -8.01
N VAL A 95 -18.93 -4.09 -6.85
CA VAL A 95 -19.33 -5.03 -5.80
C VAL A 95 -20.85 -5.10 -5.79
N ARG A 96 -21.40 -6.28 -6.08
CA ARG A 96 -22.83 -6.56 -6.07
C ARG A 96 -23.19 -7.47 -4.90
N ILE A 97 -24.29 -7.16 -4.23
CA ILE A 97 -24.81 -7.97 -3.13
C ILE A 97 -26.09 -8.64 -3.60
N GLU A 98 -26.12 -9.96 -3.49
CA GLU A 98 -27.29 -10.78 -3.83
C GLU A 98 -27.73 -11.59 -2.62
N SER A 99 -29.03 -11.63 -2.38
CA SER A 99 -29.59 -12.53 -1.38
C SER A 99 -29.68 -13.94 -1.95
N THR A 100 -29.22 -14.92 -1.19
CA THR A 100 -29.35 -16.33 -1.60
C THR A 100 -30.44 -17.01 -0.76
N HIS A 101 -31.22 -17.87 -1.41
CA HIS A 101 -32.25 -18.71 -0.78
C HIS A 101 -31.66 -20.01 -0.20
N THR A 102 -30.38 -20.29 -0.46
CA THR A 102 -29.72 -21.46 0.12
C THR A 102 -29.60 -21.30 1.64
N ARG A 103 -29.85 -22.36 2.42
CA ARG A 103 -29.71 -22.37 3.90
C ARG A 103 -28.28 -22.19 4.41
N ALA A 104 -27.42 -21.51 3.64
CA ALA A 104 -26.05 -21.23 4.04
C ALA A 104 -26.01 -20.30 5.26
N ARG A 105 -25.27 -20.71 6.30
CA ARG A 105 -25.11 -19.94 7.53
C ARG A 105 -24.13 -18.74 7.39
N GLY A 106 -23.48 -18.59 6.24
CA GLY A 106 -22.49 -17.55 5.96
C GLY A 106 -22.70 -16.88 4.61
N ASN A 107 -21.91 -15.85 4.34
CA ASN A 107 -21.85 -15.21 3.03
C ASN A 107 -20.81 -15.92 2.16
N ARG A 108 -21.09 -16.00 0.85
CA ARG A 108 -20.13 -16.45 -0.16
C ARG A 108 -19.72 -15.24 -1.02
N VAL A 109 -18.46 -15.18 -1.41
CA VAL A 109 -17.95 -14.12 -2.29
C VAL A 109 -17.25 -14.76 -3.48
N ASP A 110 -17.63 -14.37 -4.68
CA ASP A 110 -17.06 -14.85 -5.94
C ASP A 110 -16.72 -13.67 -6.86
N PHE A 111 -15.81 -13.90 -7.81
CA PHE A 111 -15.52 -12.97 -8.89
C PHE A 111 -16.04 -13.58 -10.19
N ILE A 112 -17.08 -12.99 -10.76
CA ILE A 112 -17.82 -13.52 -11.91
C ILE A 112 -18.12 -12.38 -12.88
N GLY A 113 -17.82 -12.56 -14.16
CA GLY A 113 -18.15 -11.59 -15.20
C GLY A 113 -17.51 -10.20 -15.00
N GLY A 114 -16.35 -10.13 -14.33
CA GLY A 114 -15.69 -8.86 -14.04
C GLY A 114 -16.24 -8.12 -12.81
N GLU A 115 -17.19 -8.69 -12.09
CA GLU A 115 -17.77 -8.15 -10.87
C GLU A 115 -17.47 -9.03 -9.65
N ILE A 116 -17.39 -8.43 -8.47
CA ILE A 116 -17.35 -9.17 -7.21
C ILE A 116 -18.78 -9.30 -6.70
N VAL A 117 -19.25 -10.52 -6.56
CA VAL A 117 -20.61 -10.81 -6.09
C VAL A 117 -20.55 -11.39 -4.69
N VAL A 118 -21.22 -10.72 -3.75
CA VAL A 118 -21.38 -11.18 -2.37
C VAL A 118 -22.77 -11.80 -2.22
N TYR A 119 -22.83 -13.10 -2.12
CA TYR A 119 -24.08 -13.84 -1.85
C TYR A 119 -24.34 -13.84 -0.35
N ARG A 120 -25.33 -13.08 0.08
CA ARG A 120 -25.72 -12.99 1.49
C ARG A 120 -26.65 -14.15 1.85
N GLY A 121 -26.18 -14.98 2.78
CA GLY A 121 -27.00 -16.06 3.33
C GLY A 121 -28.12 -15.50 4.24
N PRO A 122 -29.34 -16.06 4.22
CA PRO A 122 -30.50 -15.55 4.97
C PRO A 122 -30.28 -15.57 6.50
N ALA A 123 -29.47 -16.51 7.00
CA ALA A 123 -29.10 -16.63 8.41
C ALA A 123 -27.70 -16.06 8.73
N SER A 124 -27.07 -15.37 7.78
CA SER A 124 -25.73 -14.83 7.99
C SER A 124 -25.74 -13.63 8.95
N ARG A 125 -24.99 -13.75 10.05
CA ARG A 125 -24.71 -12.64 10.98
C ARG A 125 -23.42 -11.92 10.64
N THR A 126 -22.67 -12.40 9.66
CA THR A 126 -21.38 -11.79 9.25
C THR A 126 -21.65 -10.59 8.37
N PRO A 127 -21.13 -9.40 8.71
CA PRO A 127 -21.23 -8.23 7.85
C PRO A 127 -20.63 -8.50 6.46
N VAL A 128 -21.27 -7.96 5.42
CA VAL A 128 -20.84 -8.10 4.02
C VAL A 128 -19.39 -7.64 3.85
N GLY A 129 -19.03 -6.50 4.44
CA GLY A 129 -17.66 -5.96 4.39
C GLY A 129 -16.61 -6.90 4.95
N LEU A 130 -16.91 -7.62 6.05
CA LEU A 130 -15.99 -8.60 6.63
C LEU A 130 -15.83 -9.83 5.73
N SER A 131 -16.93 -10.27 5.09
CA SER A 131 -16.88 -11.37 4.13
C SER A 131 -16.06 -11.02 2.89
N LEU A 132 -16.24 -9.80 2.38
CA LEU A 132 -15.45 -9.25 1.27
C LEU A 132 -13.96 -9.14 1.65
N GLU A 133 -13.64 -8.57 2.81
CA GLU A 133 -12.24 -8.48 3.27
C GLU A 133 -11.61 -9.88 3.42
N THR A 134 -12.33 -10.84 3.99
CA THR A 134 -11.84 -12.22 4.13
C THR A 134 -11.54 -12.85 2.77
N TRP A 135 -12.41 -12.62 1.79
CA TRP A 135 -12.20 -13.08 0.43
C TRP A 135 -11.00 -12.41 -0.23
N LEU A 136 -10.87 -11.09 -0.12
CA LEU A 136 -9.72 -10.33 -0.64
C LEU A 136 -8.39 -10.79 -0.02
N ARG A 137 -8.37 -11.08 1.28
CA ARG A 137 -7.19 -11.65 1.97
C ARG A 137 -6.79 -13.01 1.40
N ARG A 138 -7.77 -13.85 1.07
CA ARG A 138 -7.53 -15.14 0.43
C ARG A 138 -6.98 -14.96 -0.99
N GLN A 139 -7.57 -14.04 -1.78
CA GLN A 139 -7.05 -13.72 -3.11
C GLN A 139 -5.61 -13.20 -3.04
N ALA A 140 -5.33 -12.27 -2.10
CA ALA A 140 -3.98 -11.76 -1.88
C ALA A 140 -2.98 -12.88 -1.54
N ARG A 141 -3.35 -13.81 -0.66
CA ARG A 141 -2.51 -14.94 -0.31
C ARG A 141 -2.18 -15.79 -1.54
N ASN A 142 -3.17 -16.16 -2.31
CA ASN A 142 -3.00 -17.00 -3.51
C ASN A 142 -2.04 -16.36 -4.53
N GLU A 143 -2.22 -15.05 -4.82
CA GLU A 143 -1.35 -14.35 -5.76
C GLU A 143 0.07 -14.16 -5.21
N ILE A 144 0.21 -13.85 -3.91
CA ILE A 144 1.52 -13.74 -3.26
C ILE A 144 2.25 -15.08 -3.31
N GLU A 145 1.59 -16.20 -2.97
CA GLU A 145 2.19 -17.54 -2.97
C GLU A 145 2.63 -17.94 -4.38
N LYS A 146 1.80 -17.68 -5.41
CA LYS A 146 2.11 -17.93 -6.81
C LYS A 146 3.41 -17.21 -7.24
N HIS A 147 3.50 -15.91 -6.99
CA HIS A 147 4.68 -15.12 -7.36
C HIS A 147 5.89 -15.48 -6.50
N LEU A 148 5.69 -15.73 -5.21
CA LEU A 148 6.76 -16.10 -4.27
C LEU A 148 7.42 -17.42 -4.69
N THR A 149 6.64 -18.42 -5.09
CA THR A 149 7.17 -19.71 -5.59
C THR A 149 8.11 -19.50 -6.77
N THR A 150 7.72 -18.66 -7.73
CA THR A 150 8.56 -18.36 -8.90
C THR A 150 9.87 -17.67 -8.50
N VAL A 151 9.81 -16.68 -7.61
CA VAL A 151 10.98 -15.92 -7.18
C VAL A 151 11.92 -16.75 -6.33
N THR A 152 11.38 -17.53 -5.37
CA THR A 152 12.19 -18.36 -4.45
C THR A 152 12.88 -19.50 -5.17
N ALA A 153 12.27 -20.07 -6.21
CA ALA A 153 12.92 -21.06 -7.07
C ALA A 153 14.18 -20.49 -7.74
N ARG A 154 14.12 -19.24 -8.24
CA ARG A 154 15.28 -18.57 -8.85
C ARG A 154 16.34 -18.15 -7.82
N LEU A 155 15.92 -17.73 -6.63
CA LEU A 155 16.83 -17.40 -5.52
C LEU A 155 17.44 -18.63 -4.84
N LYS A 156 16.88 -19.81 -5.07
CA LYS A 156 17.21 -21.06 -4.34
C LYS A 156 17.08 -20.90 -2.81
N GLN A 157 16.19 -20.02 -2.38
CA GLN A 157 15.94 -19.68 -0.98
C GLN A 157 14.46 -19.39 -0.77
N GLY A 158 13.88 -20.00 0.29
CA GLY A 158 12.50 -19.78 0.68
C GLY A 158 12.35 -19.15 2.06
N PRO A 159 11.21 -18.52 2.36
CA PRO A 159 10.90 -18.03 3.69
C PRO A 159 10.62 -19.20 4.65
N ARG A 160 10.86 -18.96 5.93
CA ARG A 160 10.44 -19.89 6.98
C ARG A 160 8.92 -19.92 7.15
N ARG A 161 8.29 -18.74 7.11
CA ARG A 161 6.83 -18.57 7.19
C ARG A 161 6.39 -17.40 6.34
N LEU A 162 5.18 -17.51 5.79
CA LEU A 162 4.50 -16.45 5.06
C LEU A 162 3.27 -15.98 5.85
N TYR A 163 3.15 -14.65 6.03
CA TYR A 163 2.01 -14.01 6.67
C TYR A 163 1.35 -13.01 5.71
N VAL A 164 0.03 -13.00 5.68
CA VAL A 164 -0.77 -11.98 4.97
C VAL A 164 -1.58 -11.23 6.01
N MET A 165 -1.26 -9.96 6.22
CA MET A 165 -1.73 -9.14 7.35
C MET A 165 -2.33 -7.82 6.88
N GLY A 166 -3.01 -7.10 7.77
CA GLY A 166 -3.53 -5.75 7.56
C GLY A 166 -2.61 -4.69 8.17
N GLN A 167 -1.36 -4.60 7.75
CA GLN A 167 -0.41 -3.61 8.26
C GLN A 167 -0.81 -2.19 7.85
N ARG A 168 -0.60 -1.21 8.75
CA ARG A 168 -0.97 0.19 8.47
C ARG A 168 0.13 1.00 7.79
N THR A 169 1.40 0.62 7.96
CA THR A 169 2.57 1.43 7.59
C THR A 169 3.51 0.77 6.60
N LYS A 170 3.31 -0.52 6.29
CA LYS A 170 4.20 -1.28 5.40
C LYS A 170 3.39 -2.12 4.43
N TRP A 171 3.93 -2.28 3.22
CA TRP A 171 3.39 -3.18 2.20
C TRP A 171 3.93 -4.59 2.33
N GLY A 172 5.18 -4.71 2.76
CA GLY A 172 5.86 -5.97 3.02
C GLY A 172 6.94 -5.84 4.08
N ASN A 173 7.48 -6.95 4.53
CA ASN A 173 8.62 -7.02 5.43
C ASN A 173 9.24 -8.42 5.42
N CYS A 174 10.57 -8.48 5.34
CA CYS A 174 11.35 -9.66 5.65
C CYS A 174 11.95 -9.51 7.05
N SER A 175 11.71 -10.46 7.95
CA SER A 175 12.30 -10.43 9.29
C SER A 175 13.67 -11.14 9.33
N ALA A 176 14.48 -10.85 10.37
CA ALA A 176 15.75 -11.53 10.62
C ALA A 176 15.59 -13.06 10.74
N ARG A 177 14.41 -13.54 11.12
CA ARG A 177 14.07 -14.98 11.16
C ARG A 177 13.63 -15.54 9.81
N ARG A 178 13.82 -14.78 8.72
CA ARG A 178 13.42 -15.16 7.35
C ARG A 178 11.91 -15.41 7.20
N ASN A 179 11.08 -14.73 7.98
CA ASN A 179 9.64 -14.72 7.77
C ASN A 179 9.28 -13.55 6.85
N LEU A 180 8.45 -13.81 5.86
CA LEU A 180 7.88 -12.79 4.99
C LEU A 180 6.47 -12.43 5.46
N SER A 181 6.18 -11.15 5.47
CA SER A 181 4.82 -10.65 5.73
C SER A 181 4.43 -9.63 4.68
N PHE A 182 3.19 -9.70 4.20
CA PHE A 182 2.64 -8.82 3.18
C PHE A 182 1.30 -8.24 3.61
N ASN A 183 1.03 -7.02 3.17
CA ASN A 183 -0.27 -6.40 3.35
C ASN A 183 -1.25 -6.97 2.32
N TRP A 184 -2.39 -7.50 2.78
CA TRP A 184 -3.40 -8.07 1.90
C TRP A 184 -3.97 -7.05 0.89
N ARG A 185 -3.91 -5.75 1.21
CA ARG A 185 -4.36 -4.69 0.29
C ARG A 185 -3.58 -4.62 -1.02
N LEU A 186 -2.47 -5.33 -1.11
CA LEU A 186 -1.73 -5.48 -2.37
C LEU A 186 -2.55 -6.10 -3.49
N ILE A 187 -3.61 -6.87 -3.17
CA ILE A 187 -4.53 -7.40 -4.18
C ILE A 187 -5.36 -6.30 -4.86
N LEU A 188 -5.48 -5.14 -4.23
CA LEU A 188 -6.16 -3.99 -4.80
C LEU A 188 -5.30 -3.27 -5.84
N ALA A 189 -3.98 -3.42 -5.77
CA ALA A 189 -3.03 -2.85 -6.72
C ALA A 189 -2.96 -3.66 -8.02
N PRO A 190 -2.45 -3.06 -9.12
CA PRO A 190 -2.10 -3.80 -10.32
C PRO A 190 -1.14 -4.96 -10.02
N GLU A 191 -1.27 -6.06 -10.76
CA GLU A 191 -0.47 -7.27 -10.54
C GLU A 191 1.04 -7.00 -10.55
N PHE A 192 1.53 -6.12 -11.43
CA PHE A 192 2.96 -5.80 -11.49
C PHE A 192 3.48 -5.15 -10.20
N VAL A 193 2.63 -4.46 -9.44
CA VAL A 193 2.97 -3.86 -8.14
C VAL A 193 3.10 -4.93 -7.07
N LEU A 194 2.13 -5.86 -7.01
CA LEU A 194 2.17 -6.99 -6.10
C LEU A 194 3.39 -7.85 -6.38
N ARG A 195 3.65 -8.19 -7.65
CA ARG A 195 4.82 -8.96 -8.08
C ARG A 195 6.13 -8.29 -7.68
N TYR A 196 6.25 -6.96 -7.88
CA TYR A 196 7.42 -6.20 -7.45
C TYR A 196 7.65 -6.32 -5.95
N LEU A 197 6.62 -6.10 -5.12
CA LEU A 197 6.75 -6.15 -3.67
C LEU A 197 7.07 -7.55 -3.16
N VAL A 198 6.47 -8.60 -3.74
CA VAL A 198 6.82 -9.99 -3.44
C VAL A 198 8.29 -10.25 -3.78
N THR A 199 8.76 -9.78 -4.93
CA THR A 199 10.17 -9.91 -5.33
C THR A 199 11.10 -9.16 -4.39
N HIS A 200 10.76 -7.91 -4.03
CA HIS A 200 11.53 -7.07 -3.12
C HIS A 200 11.76 -7.76 -1.77
N GLU A 201 10.70 -8.22 -1.13
CA GLU A 201 10.78 -8.88 0.17
C GLU A 201 11.45 -10.26 0.08
N ALA A 202 11.26 -10.97 -1.01
CA ALA A 202 11.92 -12.26 -1.23
C ALA A 202 13.43 -12.11 -1.42
N VAL A 203 13.90 -11.08 -2.11
CA VAL A 203 15.34 -10.80 -2.29
C VAL A 203 16.03 -10.55 -0.96
N HIS A 204 15.34 -10.01 0.05
CA HIS A 204 15.89 -9.88 1.40
C HIS A 204 16.23 -11.20 2.08
N LEU A 205 15.73 -12.34 1.59
CA LEU A 205 16.16 -13.67 2.06
C LEU A 205 17.61 -13.95 1.70
N ALA A 206 18.13 -13.34 0.61
CA ALA A 206 19.49 -13.52 0.11
C ALA A 206 20.39 -12.30 0.36
N VAL A 207 19.83 -11.09 0.31
CA VAL A 207 20.55 -9.80 0.46
C VAL A 207 19.80 -8.95 1.47
N PRO A 208 20.26 -8.87 2.74
CA PRO A 208 19.52 -8.22 3.82
C PRO A 208 19.41 -6.70 3.69
N ASP A 209 20.35 -6.06 3.03
CA ASP A 209 20.42 -4.61 2.85
C ASP A 209 19.96 -4.17 1.45
N HIS A 210 19.78 -2.87 1.26
CA HIS A 210 19.41 -2.27 -0.03
C HIS A 210 20.65 -1.81 -0.83
N SER A 211 21.71 -2.62 -0.85
CA SER A 211 22.93 -2.39 -1.63
C SER A 211 22.68 -2.43 -3.15
N ALA A 212 23.70 -2.09 -3.94
CA ALA A 212 23.64 -2.22 -5.39
C ALA A 212 23.29 -3.67 -5.82
N LYS A 213 23.87 -4.67 -5.12
CA LYS A 213 23.57 -6.10 -5.34
C LYS A 213 22.09 -6.40 -5.15
N PHE A 214 21.47 -5.84 -4.10
CA PHE A 214 20.04 -5.98 -3.85
C PHE A 214 19.21 -5.48 -5.05
N TRP A 215 19.44 -4.24 -5.46
CA TRP A 215 18.66 -3.63 -6.54
C TRP A 215 18.86 -4.32 -7.89
N LEU A 216 20.09 -4.71 -8.22
CA LEU A 216 20.36 -5.50 -9.42
C LEU A 216 19.62 -6.84 -9.39
N THR A 217 19.58 -7.51 -8.23
CA THR A 217 18.85 -8.76 -8.08
C THR A 217 17.35 -8.56 -8.24
N VAL A 218 16.76 -7.53 -7.60
CA VAL A 218 15.34 -7.22 -7.77
C VAL A 218 15.01 -6.94 -9.24
N GLN A 219 15.79 -6.12 -9.93
CA GLN A 219 15.57 -5.77 -11.34
C GLN A 219 15.70 -6.98 -12.26
N SER A 220 16.64 -7.89 -11.99
CA SER A 220 16.80 -9.12 -12.78
C SER A 220 15.61 -10.08 -12.65
N LEU A 221 14.92 -10.05 -11.49
CA LEU A 221 13.78 -10.91 -11.20
C LEU A 221 12.43 -10.26 -11.55
N CYS A 222 12.36 -8.93 -11.54
CA CYS A 222 11.16 -8.15 -11.82
C CYS A 222 11.49 -6.97 -12.75
N ARG A 223 11.21 -7.11 -14.04
CA ARG A 223 11.48 -6.07 -15.04
C ARG A 223 10.68 -4.78 -14.81
N GLU A 224 9.53 -4.88 -14.17
CA GLU A 224 8.62 -3.75 -13.92
C GLU A 224 8.93 -2.99 -12.61
N THR A 225 10.11 -3.20 -12.03
CA THR A 225 10.52 -2.60 -10.75
C THR A 225 10.31 -1.09 -10.72
N GLU A 226 10.79 -0.34 -11.72
CA GLU A 226 10.66 1.12 -11.74
C GLU A 226 9.20 1.57 -11.95
N ARG A 227 8.46 0.89 -12.81
CA ARG A 227 7.03 1.14 -13.02
C ARG A 227 6.24 0.94 -11.72
N ALA A 228 6.52 -0.13 -10.99
CA ALA A 228 5.86 -0.44 -9.73
C ALA A 228 6.19 0.58 -8.63
N LYS A 229 7.45 1.01 -8.52
CA LYS A 229 7.87 2.08 -7.60
C LYS A 229 7.15 3.39 -7.89
N GLN A 230 7.05 3.77 -9.16
CA GLN A 230 6.32 4.97 -9.60
C GLN A 230 4.84 4.88 -9.23
N TRP A 231 4.20 3.74 -9.49
CA TRP A 231 2.81 3.52 -9.15
C TRP A 231 2.57 3.61 -7.62
N LEU A 232 3.40 2.96 -6.82
CA LEU A 232 3.32 3.02 -5.36
C LEU A 232 3.50 4.45 -4.85
N CYS A 233 4.42 5.20 -5.43
CA CYS A 233 4.62 6.61 -5.12
C CYS A 233 3.39 7.45 -5.43
N ALA A 234 2.73 7.21 -6.57
CA ALA A 234 1.58 8.00 -7.01
C ALA A 234 0.25 7.57 -6.36
N SER A 235 0.02 6.28 -6.20
CA SER A 235 -1.29 5.71 -5.91
C SER A 235 -1.34 4.79 -4.67
N GLY A 236 -0.20 4.48 -4.05
CA GLY A 236 -0.15 3.57 -2.90
C GLY A 236 -1.05 4.02 -1.73
N HIS A 237 -1.20 5.33 -1.50
CA HIS A 237 -2.08 5.87 -0.47
C HIS A 237 -3.55 5.47 -0.65
N LYS A 238 -4.01 5.28 -1.90
CA LYS A 238 -5.39 4.89 -2.24
C LYS A 238 -5.75 3.50 -1.71
N LEU A 239 -4.76 2.60 -1.63
CA LEU A 239 -4.96 1.25 -1.12
C LEU A 239 -5.29 1.23 0.38
N SER A 240 -4.86 2.25 1.13
CA SER A 240 -5.13 2.36 2.57
C SER A 240 -6.51 2.92 2.86
N ALA A 241 -7.07 3.72 1.95
CA ALA A 241 -8.38 4.38 2.10
C ALA A 241 -9.56 3.47 1.69
N ASP A 242 -9.31 2.42 0.92
CA ASP A 242 -10.33 1.71 0.16
C ASP A 242 -11.38 0.90 0.94
N LEU A 243 -11.12 0.52 2.18
CA LEU A 243 -12.10 -0.20 2.98
C LEU A 243 -12.58 0.58 4.22
N ALA A 244 -12.07 1.80 4.43
CA ALA A 244 -12.48 2.62 5.58
C ALA A 244 -13.86 3.26 5.41
N ALA A 245 -14.39 3.37 4.20
CA ALA A 245 -15.80 3.71 3.92
C ALA A 245 -16.17 3.33 2.49
N PRO A 246 -16.84 2.22 2.24
CA PRO A 246 -17.79 2.20 1.15
C PRO A 246 -18.98 3.06 1.61
N SER A 247 -18.96 4.35 1.26
CA SER A 247 -20.08 5.27 1.45
C SER A 247 -21.30 4.87 0.60
N GLY A 248 -21.71 3.64 0.67
CA GLY A 248 -22.83 3.03 -0.05
C GLY A 248 -23.19 1.65 0.44
N VAL A 249 -22.30 0.94 1.16
CA VAL A 249 -22.61 -0.39 1.73
C VAL A 249 -23.12 -0.26 3.18
N SER A 250 -22.86 0.88 3.84
CA SER A 250 -23.29 1.13 5.23
C SER A 250 -24.74 1.61 5.35
N SER A 251 -25.37 2.05 4.26
CA SER A 251 -26.77 2.54 4.28
C SER A 251 -27.81 1.51 3.80
N MET A 252 -27.40 0.27 3.57
CA MET A 252 -28.30 -0.85 3.25
C MET A 252 -28.28 -1.94 4.33
N LEU A 253 -27.99 -1.55 5.58
CA LEU A 253 -28.17 -2.39 6.78
C LEU A 253 -29.46 -2.05 7.48
#